data_9fb43aa215563fe09c1c06d9f4bf1a90
#
_entry.id   9fb43aa215563fe09c1c06d9f4bf1a90
#
_cell.length_a   1.000
_cell.length_b   1.000
_cell.length_c   1.000
_cell.angle_alpha   90.00
_cell.angle_beta   90.00
_cell.angle_gamma   90.00
#
_symmetry.space_group_name_H-M   'P 1'
#
loop_
_entity.id
_entity.type
_entity.pdbx_description
1 polymer ?
#
loop_
_entity_poly.entity_id
_entity_poly.type
_entity_poly.pdbx_seq_one_letter_code
_entity_poly.pdbx_strand_id
1 'polypeptide(L)'
;MNFFIALGASFFAFFLVVPATLALARLFALYVVVRERQCVVFELFGKVRAVIVEPGLHTPWLSMGPFAMLVPFFGKKFTVDLRLDQLYLRSQPVNSEEGAPMGIGVWCEMFVSDPVAYLYKNTDPAGSLRANVSNATVRCLSNMKLAEMLESRHAMSGVVREEVSGKSQEWGYRVGSIYVRKVHFRDYGMISQIEQKVVNRLRQVTAAIQQDGSNRVNVIHSTAEREAAIEFAKAAATRPLIVGKALGEISREGHIANALFEVLEVQSQLQSPALQVNIVPQGATIIAGLPVAVGR
;
A
#
# COMPACT_ATOMS: atom_id res chain seq x y z
N MET A 1 -79.68 37.53 -2.75
CA MET A 1 -78.63 38.24 -3.51
C MET A 1 -77.52 38.78 -2.62
N ASN A 2 -77.83 39.43 -1.50
CA ASN A 2 -76.82 39.99 -0.58
C ASN A 2 -75.89 38.96 0.09
N PHE A 3 -76.37 37.72 0.34
CA PHE A 3 -75.56 36.66 0.94
C PHE A 3 -74.39 36.23 0.01
N PHE A 4 -74.66 35.99 -1.27
CA PHE A 4 -73.62 35.62 -2.21
C PHE A 4 -72.63 36.75 -2.50
N ILE A 5 -73.09 37.99 -2.46
CA ILE A 5 -72.21 39.14 -2.61
C ILE A 5 -71.31 39.28 -1.36
N ALA A 6 -71.85 39.10 -0.16
CA ALA A 6 -71.07 39.15 1.07
C ALA A 6 -70.07 37.99 1.15
N LEU A 7 -70.46 36.77 0.74
CA LEU A 7 -69.56 35.60 0.68
C LEU A 7 -68.43 35.85 -0.31
N GLY A 8 -68.74 36.37 -1.51
CA GLY A 8 -67.71 36.70 -2.51
C GLY A 8 -66.75 37.80 -2.01
N ALA A 9 -67.32 38.86 -1.44
CA ALA A 9 -66.51 39.97 -0.90
C ALA A 9 -65.57 39.49 0.26
N SER A 10 -66.10 38.68 1.17
CA SER A 10 -65.28 38.14 2.27
C SER A 10 -64.16 37.17 1.76
N PHE A 11 -64.48 36.38 0.76
CA PHE A 11 -63.50 35.52 0.13
C PHE A 11 -62.35 36.31 -0.54
N PHE A 12 -62.70 37.34 -1.33
CA PHE A 12 -61.69 38.19 -1.92
C PHE A 12 -60.91 39.02 -0.89
N ALA A 13 -61.57 39.56 0.15
CA ALA A 13 -60.89 40.22 1.24
C ALA A 13 -59.88 39.30 1.96
N PHE A 14 -60.29 38.05 2.27
CA PHE A 14 -59.43 37.09 2.88
C PHE A 14 -58.25 36.67 1.98
N PHE A 15 -58.52 36.49 0.70
CA PHE A 15 -57.49 36.16 -0.31
C PHE A 15 -56.44 37.28 -0.46
N LEU A 16 -56.77 38.53 -0.17
CA LEU A 16 -55.84 39.67 -0.25
C LEU A 16 -55.19 39.96 1.10
N VAL A 17 -55.92 39.88 2.20
CA VAL A 17 -55.42 40.20 3.54
C VAL A 17 -54.43 39.13 4.04
N VAL A 18 -54.66 37.84 3.82
CA VAL A 18 -53.76 36.79 4.30
C VAL A 18 -52.37 36.86 3.66
N PRO A 19 -52.18 36.96 2.35
CA PRO A 19 -50.86 37.17 1.75
C PRO A 19 -50.21 38.48 2.19
N ALA A 20 -50.99 39.56 2.36
CA ALA A 20 -50.47 40.85 2.78
C ALA A 20 -49.96 40.80 4.24
N THR A 21 -50.66 40.14 5.14
CA THR A 21 -50.23 39.95 6.54
C THR A 21 -49.00 39.04 6.61
N LEU A 22 -48.93 37.97 5.83
CA LEU A 22 -47.76 37.11 5.76
C LEU A 22 -46.54 37.85 5.18
N ALA A 23 -46.76 38.70 4.16
CA ALA A 23 -45.70 39.54 3.60
C ALA A 23 -45.17 40.56 4.62
N LEU A 24 -46.04 41.19 5.36
CA LEU A 24 -45.69 42.07 6.47
C LEU A 24 -44.96 41.34 7.57
N ALA A 25 -45.43 40.17 7.98
CA ALA A 25 -44.77 39.35 9.00
C ALA A 25 -43.34 38.94 8.54
N ARG A 26 -43.17 38.71 7.26
CA ARG A 26 -41.84 38.41 6.66
C ARG A 26 -40.96 39.65 6.60
N LEU A 27 -41.54 40.82 6.25
CA LEU A 27 -40.81 42.08 6.21
C LEU A 27 -40.28 42.48 7.59
N PHE A 28 -41.03 42.27 8.64
CA PHE A 28 -40.61 42.54 10.03
C PHE A 28 -39.80 41.37 10.66
N ALA A 29 -39.37 40.40 9.88
CA ALA A 29 -38.63 39.23 10.35
C ALA A 29 -39.31 38.52 11.55
N LEU A 30 -40.63 38.51 11.60
CA LEU A 30 -41.38 37.81 12.66
C LEU A 30 -41.23 36.31 12.57
N TYR A 31 -41.02 35.78 11.37
CA TYR A 31 -40.69 34.39 11.17
C TYR A 31 -39.60 34.21 10.09
N VAL A 32 -38.83 33.16 10.23
CA VAL A 32 -37.85 32.70 9.25
C VAL A 32 -37.96 31.19 9.09
N VAL A 33 -37.93 30.76 7.86
CA VAL A 33 -37.87 29.32 7.53
C VAL A 33 -36.42 28.97 7.24
N VAL A 34 -35.86 28.10 8.03
CA VAL A 34 -34.53 27.54 7.86
C VAL A 34 -34.69 26.21 7.18
N ARG A 35 -34.05 26.02 6.02
CA ARG A 35 -34.06 24.77 5.29
C ARG A 35 -33.07 23.78 5.91
N GLU A 36 -33.30 22.52 5.66
CA GLU A 36 -32.40 21.47 6.13
C GLU A 36 -30.97 21.67 5.58
N ARG A 37 -29.99 21.48 6.46
CA ARG A 37 -28.57 21.72 6.15
C ARG A 37 -28.26 23.17 5.71
N GLN A 38 -29.02 24.13 6.18
CA GLN A 38 -28.72 25.55 6.09
C GLN A 38 -28.75 26.17 7.47
N CYS A 39 -27.98 27.22 7.67
CA CYS A 39 -28.14 28.05 8.84
C CYS A 39 -28.37 29.50 8.43
N VAL A 40 -29.00 30.23 9.31
CA VAL A 40 -29.27 31.65 9.14
C VAL A 40 -28.57 32.43 10.25
N VAL A 41 -27.71 33.35 9.84
CA VAL A 41 -26.96 34.23 10.73
C VAL A 41 -27.58 35.63 10.64
N PHE A 42 -27.97 36.19 11.78
CA PHE A 42 -28.49 37.52 11.89
C PHE A 42 -27.43 38.48 12.45
N GLU A 43 -27.12 39.49 11.67
CA GLU A 43 -26.24 40.59 12.05
C GLU A 43 -27.10 41.84 12.30
N LEU A 44 -26.84 42.55 13.39
CA LEU A 44 -27.44 43.83 13.69
C LEU A 44 -26.37 44.79 14.18
N PHE A 45 -26.27 45.96 13.55
CA PHE A 45 -25.26 46.98 13.86
C PHE A 45 -23.82 46.44 13.86
N GLY A 46 -23.51 45.56 12.87
CA GLY A 46 -22.18 44.97 12.75
C GLY A 46 -21.85 43.84 13.76
N LYS A 47 -22.82 43.44 14.59
CA LYS A 47 -22.64 42.33 15.55
C LYS A 47 -23.57 41.17 15.22
N VAL A 48 -23.03 39.95 15.28
CA VAL A 48 -23.85 38.75 15.21
C VAL A 48 -24.70 38.64 16.48
N ARG A 49 -26.02 38.58 16.29
CA ARG A 49 -27.00 38.52 17.40
C ARG A 49 -27.60 37.13 17.57
N ALA A 50 -27.84 36.43 16.48
CA ALA A 50 -28.37 35.07 16.53
C ALA A 50 -27.89 34.26 15.37
N VAL A 51 -27.70 32.96 15.61
CA VAL A 51 -27.39 31.92 14.62
C VAL A 51 -28.42 30.82 14.80
N ILE A 52 -29.22 30.60 13.79
CA ILE A 52 -30.27 29.56 13.78
C ILE A 52 -29.79 28.43 12.85
N VAL A 53 -29.46 27.30 13.44
CA VAL A 53 -28.94 26.13 12.72
C VAL A 53 -30.02 25.07 12.52
N GLU A 54 -30.97 24.98 13.43
CA GLU A 54 -32.05 24.01 13.37
C GLU A 54 -32.98 24.27 12.20
N PRO A 55 -33.32 23.24 11.39
CA PRO A 55 -34.29 23.38 10.30
C PRO A 55 -35.71 23.58 10.85
N GLY A 56 -36.49 24.34 10.14
CA GLY A 56 -37.89 24.56 10.51
C GLY A 56 -38.32 26.02 10.48
N LEU A 57 -39.50 26.27 11.06
CA LEU A 57 -40.05 27.57 11.22
C LEU A 57 -39.58 28.14 12.57
N HIS A 58 -38.81 29.21 12.54
CA HIS A 58 -38.29 29.89 13.71
C HIS A 58 -38.83 31.32 13.79
N THR A 59 -39.05 31.75 15.02
CA THR A 59 -39.40 33.12 15.33
C THR A 59 -38.18 33.83 15.89
N PRO A 60 -37.46 34.67 15.11
CA PRO A 60 -36.26 35.38 15.58
C PRO A 60 -36.49 36.24 16.81
N TRP A 61 -37.74 36.64 17.05
CA TRP A 61 -38.15 37.36 18.26
C TRP A 61 -37.82 36.60 19.54
N LEU A 62 -37.96 35.27 19.55
CA LEU A 62 -37.61 34.46 20.73
C LEU A 62 -36.11 34.42 21.03
N SER A 63 -35.27 34.50 20.01
CA SER A 63 -33.81 34.43 20.15
C SER A 63 -33.16 35.83 20.33
N MET A 64 -33.72 36.88 19.72
CA MET A 64 -33.15 38.23 19.72
C MET A 64 -33.99 39.26 20.44
N GLY A 65 -35.20 38.89 20.89
CA GLY A 65 -36.16 39.82 21.50
C GLY A 65 -36.64 40.90 20.52
N PRO A 66 -36.99 42.10 21.00
CA PRO A 66 -37.51 43.18 20.17
C PRO A 66 -36.54 43.67 19.09
N PHE A 67 -35.24 43.34 19.23
CA PHE A 67 -34.23 43.70 18.23
C PHE A 67 -34.44 42.96 16.88
N ALA A 68 -35.22 41.91 16.85
CA ALA A 68 -35.56 41.20 15.62
C ALA A 68 -36.25 42.10 14.58
N MET A 69 -37.11 43.04 15.05
CA MET A 69 -37.81 44.02 14.18
C MET A 69 -36.85 45.03 13.52
N LEU A 70 -35.70 45.26 14.10
CA LEU A 70 -34.70 46.19 13.56
C LEU A 70 -33.83 45.55 12.46
N VAL A 71 -33.80 44.21 12.39
CA VAL A 71 -32.95 43.49 11.40
C VAL A 71 -33.27 43.89 9.94
N PRO A 72 -34.53 44.02 9.50
CA PRO A 72 -34.83 44.40 8.11
C PRO A 72 -34.33 45.80 7.74
N PHE A 73 -34.18 46.69 8.73
CA PHE A 73 -33.80 48.08 8.51
C PHE A 73 -32.31 48.35 8.75
N PHE A 74 -31.73 47.76 9.77
CA PHE A 74 -30.36 48.06 10.24
C PHE A 74 -29.47 46.82 10.33
N GLY A 75 -29.95 45.63 9.95
CA GLY A 75 -29.25 44.40 9.99
C GLY A 75 -29.06 43.74 8.64
N LYS A 76 -28.35 42.65 8.65
CA LYS A 76 -28.19 41.76 7.52
C LYS A 76 -28.55 40.34 7.91
N LYS A 77 -29.12 39.62 6.98
CA LYS A 77 -29.44 38.20 7.09
C LYS A 77 -28.56 37.43 6.12
N PHE A 78 -27.70 36.55 6.63
CA PHE A 78 -26.88 35.65 5.84
C PHE A 78 -27.42 34.23 5.93
N THR A 79 -27.54 33.56 4.79
CA THR A 79 -27.86 32.13 4.75
C THR A 79 -26.62 31.39 4.31
N VAL A 80 -26.13 30.49 5.16
CA VAL A 80 -24.95 29.68 4.91
C VAL A 80 -25.37 28.24 4.68
N ASP A 81 -24.83 27.62 3.65
CA ASP A 81 -25.04 26.20 3.34
C ASP A 81 -24.08 25.36 4.18
N LEU A 82 -24.62 24.38 4.90
CA LEU A 82 -23.88 23.44 5.75
C LEU A 82 -23.71 22.09 5.08
N ARG A 83 -24.08 21.94 3.80
CA ARG A 83 -23.92 20.71 3.07
C ARG A 83 -22.45 20.42 2.84
N LEU A 84 -22.17 19.16 2.60
CA LEU A 84 -20.85 18.73 2.14
C LEU A 84 -20.56 19.38 0.78
N ASP A 85 -19.50 20.13 0.72
CA ASP A 85 -18.95 20.70 -0.51
C ASP A 85 -17.69 19.95 -0.92
N GLN A 86 -17.38 19.97 -2.20
CA GLN A 86 -16.28 19.21 -2.78
C GLN A 86 -15.39 20.12 -3.61
N LEU A 87 -14.12 20.11 -3.26
CA LEU A 87 -13.10 20.87 -3.97
C LEU A 87 -12.16 19.93 -4.69
N TYR A 88 -12.04 20.08 -6.01
CA TYR A 88 -11.05 19.36 -6.79
C TYR A 88 -9.93 20.28 -7.25
N LEU A 89 -8.72 19.98 -6.80
CA LEU A 89 -7.47 20.62 -7.21
C LEU A 89 -6.80 19.77 -8.29
N ARG A 90 -6.87 20.26 -9.53
CA ARG A 90 -6.29 19.55 -10.67
C ARG A 90 -4.78 19.80 -10.72
N SER A 91 -4.01 18.71 -10.82
CA SER A 91 -2.58 18.75 -11.19
C SER A 91 -1.73 19.74 -10.39
N GLN A 92 -1.76 19.63 -9.06
CA GLN A 92 -0.87 20.42 -8.22
C GLN A 92 0.58 20.02 -8.49
N PRO A 93 1.47 20.98 -8.81
CA PRO A 93 2.86 20.68 -9.04
C PRO A 93 3.56 20.35 -7.74
N VAL A 94 4.10 19.16 -7.63
CA VAL A 94 4.84 18.66 -6.46
C VAL A 94 6.11 18.00 -6.96
N ASN A 95 7.21 18.21 -6.27
CA ASN A 95 8.44 17.46 -6.50
C ASN A 95 8.58 16.44 -5.36
N SER A 96 9.02 15.22 -5.67
CA SER A 96 9.39 14.27 -4.61
C SER A 96 10.65 14.71 -3.88
N GLU A 97 11.02 14.07 -2.77
CA GLU A 97 12.30 14.27 -2.07
C GLU A 97 13.49 14.11 -3.02
N GLU A 98 13.39 13.23 -3.99
CA GLU A 98 14.42 12.96 -5.02
C GLU A 98 14.37 13.97 -6.19
N GLY A 99 13.50 14.98 -6.15
CA GLY A 99 13.38 16.00 -7.18
C GLY A 99 12.52 15.61 -8.39
N ALA A 100 11.75 14.52 -8.34
CA ALA A 100 10.89 14.11 -9.45
C ALA A 100 9.66 15.01 -9.58
N PRO A 101 9.47 15.76 -10.70
CA PRO A 101 8.35 16.64 -10.90
C PRO A 101 7.08 15.86 -11.26
N MET A 102 6.06 16.01 -10.42
CA MET A 102 4.78 15.33 -10.56
C MET A 102 3.61 16.32 -10.54
N GLY A 103 2.51 15.93 -11.14
CA GLY A 103 1.22 16.59 -11.00
C GLY A 103 0.28 15.71 -10.18
N ILE A 104 -0.22 16.24 -9.08
CA ILE A 104 -1.07 15.51 -8.15
C ILE A 104 -2.47 16.11 -8.15
N GLY A 105 -3.46 15.27 -8.43
CA GLY A 105 -4.88 15.64 -8.33
C GLY A 105 -5.39 15.32 -6.94
N VAL A 106 -5.86 16.35 -6.22
CA VAL A 106 -6.37 16.24 -4.85
C VAL A 106 -7.86 16.55 -4.83
N TRP A 107 -8.61 15.69 -4.21
CA TRP A 107 -10.04 15.87 -3.93
C TRP A 107 -10.20 16.08 -2.44
N CYS A 108 -10.83 17.20 -2.06
CA CYS A 108 -11.08 17.55 -0.68
C CYS A 108 -12.58 17.67 -0.44
N GLU A 109 -13.09 17.00 0.57
CA GLU A 109 -14.45 17.12 1.07
C GLU A 109 -14.45 18.00 2.31
N MET A 110 -15.37 18.93 2.35
CA MET A 110 -15.45 19.94 3.42
C MET A 110 -16.89 20.36 3.67
N PHE A 111 -17.15 20.85 4.86
CA PHE A 111 -18.42 21.48 5.21
C PHE A 111 -18.20 22.59 6.22
N VAL A 112 -19.12 23.54 6.27
CA VAL A 112 -19.06 24.64 7.24
C VAL A 112 -19.50 24.11 8.61
N SER A 113 -18.60 24.18 9.59
CA SER A 113 -18.89 23.79 10.98
C SER A 113 -19.20 24.99 11.89
N ASP A 114 -18.56 26.14 11.64
CA ASP A 114 -18.81 27.38 12.33
C ASP A 114 -19.20 28.48 11.32
N PRO A 115 -20.50 28.76 11.15
CA PRO A 115 -20.98 29.75 10.21
C PRO A 115 -20.50 31.16 10.49
N VAL A 116 -20.22 31.48 11.76
CA VAL A 116 -19.76 32.81 12.16
C VAL A 116 -18.30 33.03 11.75
N ALA A 117 -17.46 32.06 12.05
CA ALA A 117 -16.07 32.11 11.62
C ALA A 117 -15.97 32.13 10.07
N TYR A 118 -16.80 31.35 9.39
CA TYR A 118 -16.88 31.32 7.93
C TYR A 118 -17.19 32.68 7.32
N LEU A 119 -18.15 33.44 7.90
CA LEU A 119 -18.59 34.72 7.35
C LEU A 119 -17.66 35.88 7.68
N TYR A 120 -17.01 35.85 8.84
CA TYR A 120 -16.35 37.05 9.37
C TYR A 120 -14.84 36.93 9.57
N LYS A 121 -14.27 35.73 9.67
CA LYS A 121 -12.83 35.59 9.84
C LYS A 121 -12.03 35.70 8.55
N ASN A 122 -12.65 35.40 7.40
CA ASN A 122 -11.99 35.44 6.12
C ASN A 122 -12.90 36.04 5.05
N THR A 123 -12.35 36.90 4.21
CA THR A 123 -13.11 37.53 3.11
C THR A 123 -13.48 36.54 2.02
N ASP A 124 -12.58 35.59 1.72
CA ASP A 124 -12.78 34.49 0.77
C ASP A 124 -12.37 33.15 1.44
N PRO A 125 -13.29 32.56 2.20
CA PRO A 125 -12.98 31.29 2.89
C PRO A 125 -12.70 30.13 1.92
N ALA A 126 -13.43 30.07 0.80
CA ALA A 126 -13.27 29.03 -0.20
C ALA A 126 -11.92 29.12 -0.93
N GLY A 127 -11.53 30.33 -1.33
CA GLY A 127 -10.20 30.57 -1.93
C GLY A 127 -9.06 30.28 -0.97
N SER A 128 -9.21 30.72 0.29
CA SER A 128 -8.22 30.46 1.34
C SER A 128 -8.07 28.97 1.64
N LEU A 129 -9.18 28.23 1.69
CA LEU A 129 -9.14 26.78 1.85
C LEU A 129 -8.46 26.10 0.67
N ARG A 130 -8.79 26.54 -0.56
CA ARG A 130 -8.13 26.04 -1.78
C ARG A 130 -6.62 26.25 -1.72
N ALA A 131 -6.19 27.45 -1.34
CA ALA A 131 -4.77 27.78 -1.20
C ALA A 131 -4.11 26.95 -0.09
N ASN A 132 -4.78 26.76 1.04
CA ASN A 132 -4.28 25.94 2.14
C ASN A 132 -4.10 24.47 1.73
N VAL A 133 -5.10 23.86 1.07
CA VAL A 133 -5.01 22.48 0.57
C VAL A 133 -3.89 22.36 -0.46
N SER A 134 -3.77 23.32 -1.39
CA SER A 134 -2.69 23.34 -2.39
C SER A 134 -1.32 23.42 -1.73
N ASN A 135 -1.13 24.37 -0.81
CA ASN A 135 0.16 24.57 -0.13
C ASN A 135 0.52 23.39 0.78
N ALA A 136 -0.45 22.84 1.53
CA ALA A 136 -0.24 21.65 2.34
C ALA A 136 0.13 20.44 1.47
N THR A 137 -0.55 20.25 0.34
CA THR A 137 -0.24 19.19 -0.62
C THR A 137 1.21 19.30 -1.10
N VAL A 138 1.64 20.48 -1.55
CA VAL A 138 3.01 20.70 -1.99
C VAL A 138 4.00 20.44 -0.87
N ARG A 139 3.78 21.05 0.31
CA ARG A 139 4.72 20.95 1.44
C ARG A 139 4.85 19.52 1.97
N CYS A 140 3.74 18.83 2.19
CA CYS A 140 3.75 17.48 2.75
C CYS A 140 4.35 16.49 1.76
N LEU A 141 3.94 16.57 0.50
CA LEU A 141 4.34 15.57 -0.48
C LEU A 141 5.75 15.81 -1.02
N SER A 142 6.28 17.05 -1.01
CA SER A 142 7.65 17.33 -1.40
C SER A 142 8.72 16.70 -0.48
N ASN A 143 8.33 16.30 0.72
CA ASN A 143 9.20 15.62 1.67
C ASN A 143 9.06 14.09 1.65
N MET A 144 8.24 13.55 0.77
CA MET A 144 8.02 12.11 0.65
C MET A 144 8.87 11.52 -0.48
N LYS A 145 9.35 10.29 -0.27
CA LYS A 145 10.06 9.53 -1.29
C LYS A 145 9.12 9.11 -2.41
N LEU A 146 9.64 9.11 -3.63
CA LEU A 146 8.87 8.73 -4.80
C LEU A 146 8.26 7.34 -4.69
N ALA A 147 9.00 6.37 -4.17
CA ALA A 147 8.50 5.00 -3.97
C ALA A 147 7.28 4.97 -3.05
N GLU A 148 7.32 5.67 -1.92
CA GLU A 148 6.23 5.75 -0.96
C GLU A 148 4.99 6.43 -1.56
N MET A 149 5.18 7.50 -2.34
CA MET A 149 4.11 8.20 -3.04
C MET A 149 3.39 7.33 -4.07
N LEU A 150 4.11 6.42 -4.71
CA LEU A 150 3.54 5.50 -5.71
C LEU A 150 2.85 4.29 -5.07
N GLU A 151 3.37 3.79 -3.96
CA GLU A 151 2.85 2.62 -3.25
C GLU A 151 1.62 2.96 -2.41
N SER A 152 1.62 4.08 -1.70
CA SER A 152 0.58 4.40 -0.72
C SER A 152 -0.07 5.77 -0.92
N ARG A 153 -1.12 5.81 -1.75
CA ARG A 153 -1.97 7.01 -1.90
C ARG A 153 -2.70 7.37 -0.60
N HIS A 154 -2.98 6.39 0.23
CA HIS A 154 -3.68 6.60 1.50
C HIS A 154 -2.80 7.33 2.51
N ALA A 155 -1.52 7.00 2.59
CA ALA A 155 -0.57 7.70 3.44
C ALA A 155 -0.47 9.19 3.05
N MET A 156 -0.35 9.50 1.75
CA MET A 156 -0.36 10.87 1.25
C MET A 156 -1.61 11.64 1.67
N SER A 157 -2.78 11.01 1.56
CA SER A 157 -4.06 11.63 1.91
C SER A 157 -4.14 11.95 3.41
N GLY A 158 -3.64 11.07 4.26
CA GLY A 158 -3.60 11.23 5.71
C GLY A 158 -2.77 12.44 6.13
N VAL A 159 -1.54 12.52 5.64
CA VAL A 159 -0.60 13.61 5.97
C VAL A 159 -1.15 14.99 5.53
N VAL A 160 -1.68 15.08 4.32
CA VAL A 160 -2.27 16.34 3.82
C VAL A 160 -3.50 16.73 4.62
N ARG A 161 -4.36 15.77 4.99
CA ARG A 161 -5.55 16.03 5.80
C ARG A 161 -5.20 16.60 7.19
N GLU A 162 -4.22 16.02 7.85
CA GLU A 162 -3.79 16.46 9.18
C GLU A 162 -3.29 17.90 9.14
N GLU A 163 -2.44 18.22 8.16
CA GLU A 163 -1.89 19.57 7.99
C GLU A 163 -2.96 20.62 7.66
N VAL A 164 -3.97 20.27 6.84
CA VAL A 164 -5.04 21.18 6.43
C VAL A 164 -6.05 21.43 7.56
N SER A 165 -6.30 20.42 8.40
CA SER A 165 -7.40 20.42 9.38
C SER A 165 -7.30 21.57 10.38
N GLY A 166 -6.10 21.87 10.89
CA GLY A 166 -5.90 22.92 11.90
C GLY A 166 -6.33 24.29 11.41
N LYS A 167 -5.77 24.75 10.31
CA LYS A 167 -6.08 26.08 9.74
C LYS A 167 -7.50 26.19 9.19
N SER A 168 -8.02 25.13 8.60
CA SER A 168 -9.38 25.14 8.04
C SER A 168 -10.42 25.31 9.13
N GLN A 169 -10.20 24.73 10.30
CA GLN A 169 -11.10 24.87 11.45
C GLN A 169 -11.15 26.29 11.98
N GLU A 170 -10.04 27.03 11.94
CA GLU A 170 -10.03 28.44 12.31
C GLU A 170 -10.92 29.30 11.41
N TRP A 171 -11.09 28.93 10.14
CA TRP A 171 -11.94 29.65 9.18
C TRP A 171 -13.37 29.13 9.14
N GLY A 172 -13.75 28.27 10.08
CA GLY A 172 -15.09 27.72 10.20
C GLY A 172 -15.39 26.54 9.28
N TYR A 173 -14.38 26.00 8.58
CA TYR A 173 -14.52 24.76 7.82
C TYR A 173 -14.07 23.55 8.63
N ARG A 174 -14.80 22.45 8.45
CA ARG A 174 -14.35 21.12 8.86
C ARG A 174 -14.03 20.29 7.61
N VAL A 175 -12.80 19.84 7.53
CA VAL A 175 -12.35 18.96 6.46
C VAL A 175 -12.80 17.55 6.77
N GLY A 176 -13.56 16.95 5.88
CA GLY A 176 -14.00 15.55 5.95
C GLY A 176 -12.89 14.62 5.52
N SER A 177 -12.76 14.41 4.24
CA SER A 177 -11.77 13.51 3.65
C SER A 177 -10.96 14.22 2.57
N ILE A 178 -9.68 13.89 2.50
CA ILE A 178 -8.80 14.30 1.41
C ILE A 178 -8.36 13.05 0.67
N TYR A 179 -8.51 13.04 -0.65
CA TYR A 179 -8.14 11.92 -1.50
C TYR A 179 -7.16 12.36 -2.58
N VAL A 180 -6.03 11.71 -2.64
CA VAL A 180 -5.12 11.81 -3.78
C VAL A 180 -5.64 10.88 -4.88
N ARG A 181 -6.23 11.47 -5.95
CA ARG A 181 -6.88 10.69 -7.01
C ARG A 181 -5.95 10.38 -8.17
N LYS A 182 -5.13 11.32 -8.57
CA LYS A 182 -4.29 11.20 -9.74
C LYS A 182 -2.89 11.66 -9.44
N VAL A 183 -1.93 10.81 -9.74
CA VAL A 183 -0.50 11.13 -9.75
C VAL A 183 -0.03 10.91 -11.17
N HIS A 184 0.60 11.90 -11.79
CA HIS A 184 1.18 11.80 -13.11
C HIS A 184 2.51 12.53 -13.14
N PHE A 185 3.45 11.98 -13.86
CA PHE A 185 4.72 12.64 -14.08
C PHE A 185 4.56 13.75 -15.12
N ARG A 186 5.26 14.85 -14.94
CA ARG A 186 5.23 15.99 -15.87
C ARG A 186 6.30 15.90 -16.94
N ASP A 187 7.34 15.12 -16.70
CA ASP A 187 8.46 14.91 -17.61
C ASP A 187 8.49 13.45 -18.09
N TYR A 188 8.40 13.27 -19.40
CA TYR A 188 8.48 11.95 -20.04
C TYR A 188 9.88 11.34 -19.96
N GLY A 189 10.94 12.16 -19.98
CA GLY A 189 12.32 11.69 -19.81
C GLY A 189 12.53 11.04 -18.45
N MET A 190 11.93 11.60 -17.42
CA MET A 190 11.97 11.04 -16.06
C MET A 190 11.19 9.73 -15.94
N ILE A 191 10.07 9.58 -16.64
CA ILE A 191 9.33 8.30 -16.68
C ILE A 191 10.25 7.19 -17.16
N SER A 192 10.95 7.41 -18.28
CA SER A 192 11.90 6.44 -18.84
C SER A 192 13.04 6.11 -17.87
N GLN A 193 13.58 7.11 -17.17
CA GLN A 193 14.62 6.88 -16.15
C GLN A 193 14.12 6.06 -14.96
N ILE A 194 12.90 6.33 -14.49
CA ILE A 194 12.28 5.58 -13.40
C ILE A 194 12.01 4.13 -13.84
N GLU A 195 11.47 3.93 -15.05
CA GLU A 195 11.26 2.61 -15.62
C GLU A 195 12.57 1.83 -15.68
N GLN A 196 13.65 2.45 -16.18
CA GLN A 196 14.97 1.81 -16.22
C GLN A 196 15.50 1.49 -14.82
N LYS A 197 15.34 2.42 -13.86
CA LYS A 197 15.74 2.19 -12.47
C LYS A 197 14.97 1.03 -11.83
N VAL A 198 13.66 0.94 -12.05
CA VAL A 198 12.82 -0.14 -11.54
C VAL A 198 13.20 -1.47 -12.20
N VAL A 199 13.37 -1.48 -13.52
CA VAL A 199 13.79 -2.69 -14.26
C VAL A 199 15.16 -3.17 -13.78
N ASN A 200 16.12 -2.25 -13.60
CA ASN A 200 17.45 -2.61 -13.11
C ASN A 200 17.41 -3.14 -11.67
N ARG A 201 16.59 -2.54 -10.81
CA ARG A 201 16.40 -3.05 -9.43
C ARG A 201 15.78 -4.44 -9.43
N LEU A 202 14.75 -4.67 -10.26
CA LEU A 202 14.14 -5.99 -10.41
C LEU A 202 15.15 -7.03 -10.91
N ARG A 203 15.97 -6.66 -11.90
CA ARG A 203 17.06 -7.53 -12.38
C ARG A 203 18.07 -7.88 -11.29
N GLN A 204 18.47 -6.89 -10.48
CA GLN A 204 19.37 -7.11 -9.36
C GLN A 204 18.76 -8.04 -8.30
N VAL A 205 17.49 -7.82 -7.93
CA VAL A 205 16.78 -8.70 -6.98
C VAL A 205 16.64 -10.12 -7.54
N THR A 206 16.28 -10.26 -8.82
CA THR A 206 16.17 -11.56 -9.46
C THR A 206 17.52 -12.27 -9.51
N ALA A 207 18.59 -11.57 -9.89
CA ALA A 207 19.93 -12.13 -9.90
C ALA A 207 20.39 -12.54 -8.48
N ALA A 208 20.08 -11.75 -7.45
CA ALA A 208 20.39 -12.10 -6.07
C ALA A 208 19.66 -13.36 -5.60
N ILE A 209 18.35 -13.47 -5.91
CA ILE A 209 17.55 -14.68 -5.60
C ILE A 209 18.11 -15.90 -6.34
N GLN A 210 18.45 -15.75 -7.62
CA GLN A 210 19.01 -16.82 -8.41
C GLN A 210 20.37 -17.26 -7.89
N GLN A 211 21.23 -16.31 -7.49
CA GLN A 211 22.52 -16.60 -6.90
C GLN A 211 22.39 -17.30 -5.53
N ASP A 212 21.46 -16.82 -4.67
CA ASP A 212 21.19 -17.48 -3.39
C ASP A 212 20.66 -18.90 -3.59
N GLY A 213 19.75 -19.09 -4.56
CA GLY A 213 19.28 -20.41 -4.94
C GLY A 213 20.41 -21.35 -5.41
N SER A 214 21.27 -20.84 -6.31
CA SER A 214 22.43 -21.58 -6.78
C SER A 214 23.41 -21.92 -5.64
N ASN A 215 23.68 -20.98 -4.76
CA ASN A 215 24.54 -21.21 -3.60
C ASN A 215 23.97 -22.28 -2.66
N ARG A 216 22.65 -22.27 -2.41
CA ARG A 216 21.98 -23.29 -1.59
C ARG A 216 22.08 -24.68 -2.23
N VAL A 217 21.86 -24.77 -3.56
CA VAL A 217 22.02 -26.03 -4.28
C VAL A 217 23.46 -26.55 -4.17
N ASN A 218 24.45 -25.66 -4.35
CA ASN A 218 25.87 -26.03 -4.21
C ASN A 218 26.22 -26.51 -2.80
N VAL A 219 25.69 -25.86 -1.76
CA VAL A 219 25.89 -26.27 -0.36
C VAL A 219 25.27 -27.63 -0.09
N ILE A 220 24.02 -27.86 -0.58
CA ILE A 220 23.35 -29.15 -0.42
C ILE A 220 24.14 -30.25 -1.13
N HIS A 221 24.55 -30.00 -2.39
CA HIS A 221 25.32 -30.97 -3.17
C HIS A 221 26.66 -31.30 -2.50
N SER A 222 27.44 -30.29 -2.11
CA SER A 222 28.71 -30.46 -1.42
C SER A 222 28.55 -31.17 -0.07
N THR A 223 27.48 -30.92 0.66
CA THR A 223 27.18 -31.61 1.92
C THR A 223 26.85 -33.07 1.67
N ALA A 224 26.02 -33.37 0.67
CA ALA A 224 25.67 -34.75 0.30
C ALA A 224 26.89 -35.53 -0.20
N GLU A 225 27.73 -34.90 -1.03
CA GLU A 225 29.00 -35.55 -1.46
C GLU A 225 29.95 -35.86 -0.30
N ARG A 226 30.06 -34.91 0.65
CA ARG A 226 30.88 -35.13 1.85
C ARG A 226 30.34 -36.25 2.73
N GLU A 227 29.02 -36.29 2.94
CA GLU A 227 28.37 -37.36 3.71
C GLU A 227 28.53 -38.71 3.00
N ALA A 228 28.33 -38.78 1.70
CA ALA A 228 28.56 -39.98 0.92
C ALA A 228 30.04 -40.42 1.01
N ALA A 229 31.00 -39.51 0.88
CA ALA A 229 32.42 -39.82 1.01
C ALA A 229 32.79 -40.38 2.41
N ILE A 230 32.17 -39.80 3.46
CA ILE A 230 32.37 -40.29 4.84
C ILE A 230 31.83 -41.73 4.99
N GLU A 231 30.63 -42.01 4.47
CA GLU A 231 30.03 -43.35 4.54
C GLU A 231 30.81 -44.37 3.68
N PHE A 232 31.28 -43.97 2.50
CA PHE A 232 32.18 -44.82 1.71
C PHE A 232 33.52 -45.08 2.40
N ALA A 233 34.09 -44.07 3.03
CA ALA A 233 35.34 -44.24 3.82
C ALA A 233 35.15 -45.16 5.03
N LYS A 234 34.04 -45.04 5.77
CA LYS A 234 33.71 -45.96 6.87
C LYS A 234 33.51 -47.40 6.34
N ALA A 235 32.79 -47.57 5.24
CA ALA A 235 32.58 -48.87 4.64
C ALA A 235 33.94 -49.49 4.19
N ALA A 236 34.80 -48.69 3.56
CA ALA A 236 36.13 -49.12 3.14
C ALA A 236 37.02 -49.47 4.33
N ALA A 237 36.92 -48.73 5.45
CA ALA A 237 37.68 -49.02 6.67
C ALA A 237 37.20 -50.28 7.41
N THR A 238 35.90 -50.58 7.36
CA THR A 238 35.31 -51.74 8.02
C THR A 238 35.54 -53.05 7.23
N ARG A 239 35.70 -52.95 5.90
CA ARG A 239 35.91 -54.11 5.02
C ARG A 239 37.09 -54.96 5.41
N PRO A 240 38.30 -54.43 5.63
CA PRO A 240 39.44 -55.27 6.02
C PRO A 240 39.25 -55.93 7.43
N LEU A 241 38.50 -55.24 8.30
CA LEU A 241 38.20 -55.79 9.63
C LEU A 241 37.23 -56.99 9.55
N ILE A 242 36.24 -56.94 8.70
CA ILE A 242 35.30 -58.03 8.47
C ILE A 242 36.00 -59.21 7.80
N VAL A 243 36.81 -58.91 6.79
CA VAL A 243 37.59 -59.91 6.07
C VAL A 243 38.63 -60.59 7.04
N GLY A 244 39.30 -59.74 7.86
CA GLY A 244 40.27 -60.27 8.83
C GLY A 244 39.62 -61.13 9.92
N LYS A 245 38.42 -60.81 10.38
CA LYS A 245 37.65 -61.66 11.30
C LYS A 245 37.26 -62.97 10.65
N ALA A 246 36.72 -62.93 9.46
CA ALA A 246 36.31 -64.12 8.71
C ALA A 246 37.52 -65.05 8.43
N LEU A 247 38.66 -64.48 7.98
CA LEU A 247 39.89 -65.24 7.81
C LEU A 247 40.42 -65.81 9.09
N GLY A 248 40.30 -65.05 10.24
CA GLY A 248 40.69 -65.53 11.57
C GLY A 248 39.82 -66.70 12.05
N GLU A 249 38.54 -66.72 11.75
CA GLU A 249 37.63 -67.85 12.05
C GLU A 249 37.97 -69.07 11.19
N ILE A 250 38.20 -68.86 9.89
CA ILE A 250 38.57 -69.93 8.95
C ILE A 250 39.94 -70.50 9.31
N SER A 251 40.90 -69.67 9.75
CA SER A 251 42.26 -70.09 10.16
C SER A 251 42.28 -70.97 11.40
N ARG A 252 41.19 -71.01 12.18
CA ARG A 252 41.15 -71.94 13.37
C ARG A 252 41.04 -73.40 12.97
N GLU A 253 40.55 -73.69 11.75
CA GLU A 253 40.51 -75.06 11.19
C GLU A 253 41.54 -75.17 10.06
N GLY A 254 42.72 -75.66 10.37
CA GLY A 254 43.89 -75.68 9.47
C GLY A 254 43.68 -76.38 8.13
N HIS A 255 42.83 -77.38 8.05
CA HIS A 255 42.51 -78.07 6.78
C HIS A 255 41.66 -77.24 5.86
N ILE A 256 40.71 -76.46 6.41
CA ILE A 256 39.83 -75.56 5.66
C ILE A 256 40.59 -74.34 5.17
N ALA A 257 41.48 -73.80 5.99
CA ALA A 257 42.33 -72.68 5.67
C ALA A 257 43.25 -72.98 4.50
N ASN A 258 43.90 -74.07 4.49
CA ASN A 258 44.81 -74.50 3.40
C ASN A 258 44.04 -74.68 2.05
N ALA A 259 42.88 -75.36 2.07
CA ALA A 259 42.03 -75.49 0.92
C ALA A 259 41.52 -74.17 0.34
N LEU A 260 41.14 -73.24 1.22
CA LEU A 260 40.69 -71.90 0.83
C LEU A 260 41.82 -71.08 0.20
N PHE A 261 43.01 -71.13 0.78
CA PHE A 261 44.17 -70.43 0.23
C PHE A 261 44.58 -70.96 -1.10
N GLU A 262 44.54 -72.29 -1.32
CA GLU A 262 44.78 -72.88 -2.63
C GLU A 262 43.75 -72.41 -3.66
N VAL A 263 42.47 -72.38 -3.32
CA VAL A 263 41.41 -71.87 -4.22
C VAL A 263 41.62 -70.37 -4.55
N LEU A 264 41.94 -69.55 -3.54
CA LEU A 264 42.22 -68.13 -3.76
C LEU A 264 43.49 -67.91 -4.61
N GLU A 265 44.51 -68.70 -4.41
CA GLU A 265 45.71 -68.60 -5.21
C GLU A 265 45.42 -68.97 -6.68
N VAL A 266 44.69 -70.06 -6.92
CA VAL A 266 44.23 -70.42 -8.25
C VAL A 266 43.35 -69.34 -8.88
N GLN A 267 42.43 -68.76 -8.08
CA GLN A 267 41.58 -67.67 -8.58
C GLN A 267 42.40 -66.43 -8.91
N SER A 268 43.37 -66.09 -8.08
CA SER A 268 44.29 -64.93 -8.28
C SER A 268 45.12 -65.19 -9.59
N GLN A 269 45.59 -66.41 -9.76
CA GLN A 269 46.32 -66.79 -10.97
C GLN A 269 45.43 -66.68 -12.21
N LEU A 270 44.17 -67.17 -12.15
CA LEU A 270 43.21 -67.09 -13.28
C LEU A 270 42.79 -65.66 -13.65
N GLN A 271 42.77 -64.73 -12.66
CA GLN A 271 42.47 -63.33 -12.87
C GLN A 271 43.68 -62.51 -13.35
N SER A 272 44.86 -63.05 -13.31
CA SER A 272 46.07 -62.35 -13.75
C SER A 272 46.06 -62.23 -15.30
N PRO A 273 46.14 -60.96 -15.82
CA PRO A 273 46.15 -60.76 -17.28
C PRO A 273 47.40 -61.32 -17.98
N ALA A 274 48.37 -61.78 -17.19
CA ALA A 274 49.63 -62.38 -17.74
C ALA A 274 49.69 -63.92 -17.64
N LEU A 275 48.57 -64.59 -17.31
CA LEU A 275 48.55 -66.03 -17.17
C LEU A 275 48.62 -66.71 -18.55
N GLN A 276 49.73 -67.34 -18.81
CA GLN A 276 49.88 -68.25 -19.96
C GLN A 276 49.77 -69.69 -19.45
N VAL A 277 48.68 -70.36 -19.72
CA VAL A 277 48.48 -71.76 -19.39
C VAL A 277 49.08 -72.66 -20.51
N ASN A 278 50.22 -73.22 -20.24
CA ASN A 278 50.77 -74.22 -21.15
C ASN A 278 50.38 -75.64 -20.66
N ILE A 279 49.50 -76.27 -21.41
CA ILE A 279 49.09 -77.65 -21.18
C ILE A 279 50.17 -78.54 -21.74
N VAL A 280 50.95 -79.13 -20.85
CA VAL A 280 51.97 -80.09 -21.25
C VAL A 280 51.37 -81.50 -21.14
N PRO A 281 51.37 -82.31 -22.27
CA PRO A 281 50.85 -83.66 -22.21
C PRO A 281 51.78 -84.54 -21.34
N GLN A 282 51.20 -85.52 -20.63
CA GLN A 282 51.95 -86.48 -19.81
C GLN A 282 53.02 -87.21 -20.66
N GLY A 283 54.31 -87.03 -20.34
CA GLY A 283 55.45 -87.65 -21.00
C GLY A 283 56.39 -86.69 -21.75
N ALA A 284 56.14 -85.41 -21.79
CA ALA A 284 57.03 -84.42 -22.39
C ALA A 284 58.01 -83.85 -21.35
N THR A 285 59.31 -83.92 -21.61
CA THR A 285 60.37 -83.29 -20.82
C THR A 285 60.34 -81.78 -21.05
N ILE A 286 60.11 -81.03 -20.03
CA ILE A 286 60.07 -79.53 -20.05
C ILE A 286 61.53 -79.07 -20.21
N ILE A 287 61.91 -78.53 -21.34
CA ILE A 287 63.13 -77.73 -21.50
C ILE A 287 62.75 -76.31 -21.15
N ALA A 288 63.26 -75.84 -20.04
CA ALA A 288 63.03 -74.45 -19.59
C ALA A 288 63.57 -73.45 -20.62
N GLY A 289 62.69 -72.93 -21.45
CA GLY A 289 63.02 -71.94 -22.46
C GLY A 289 62.87 -70.54 -21.80
N LEU A 290 63.91 -69.75 -21.89
CA LEU A 290 64.01 -68.38 -21.53
C LEU A 290 62.87 -67.52 -22.15
N PRO A 291 62.31 -66.58 -21.47
CA PRO A 291 61.27 -65.67 -22.03
C PRO A 291 61.88 -64.79 -23.10
N VAL A 292 61.39 -64.92 -24.33
CA VAL A 292 61.63 -63.96 -25.42
C VAL A 292 60.81 -62.70 -25.11
N ALA A 293 61.50 -61.62 -24.78
CA ALA A 293 60.89 -60.29 -24.69
C ALA A 293 60.42 -59.87 -26.08
N VAL A 294 59.10 -59.79 -26.32
CA VAL A 294 58.50 -59.10 -27.48
C VAL A 294 58.14 -57.74 -27.04
N GLY A 295 58.94 -56.76 -27.46
CA GLY A 295 58.64 -55.40 -27.40
C GLY A 295 57.60 -54.99 -28.47
N ARG A 296 56.56 -54.30 -28.05
CA ARG A 296 55.96 -53.05 -28.58
C ARG A 296 54.71 -52.70 -27.82
#